data_a030e51460c7e04675dae4b741a7ce09
#
_entry.id   a030e51460c7e04675dae4b741a7ce09
#
_cell.length_a   1.000
_cell.length_b   1.000
_cell.length_c   1.000
_cell.angle_alpha   90.00
_cell.angle_beta   90.00
_cell.angle_gamma   90.00
#
_symmetry.space_group_name_H-M   'P 1'
#
loop_
_entity.id
_entity.type
_entity.pdbx_description
1 polymer ?
#
loop_
_entity_poly.entity_id
_entity_poly.type
_entity_poly.pdbx_seq_one_letter_code
_entity_poly.pdbx_strand_id
1 'polypeptide(L)'
;KIDWGVIFLENAVRVLKENGRMAIVLSNSIASIDAHKEARKWLCENMRIVAIVDLPPNIFAEAGVSPTIIFAYKPKKDELKKLIENNYQVFSREIKKVGYEVKTKNKVKCFETQYKINLETFEKEINSDGSVVLDEEFTETVSDFRQWCNMQEDTLKKLFL
;
A
#
# COMPACT_ATOMS: atom_id res chain seq x y z
N LYS A 1 -5.38 22.20 13.53
CA LYS A 1 -4.00 21.68 13.45
C LYS A 1 -3.77 21.20 12.04
N ILE A 2 -2.73 21.68 11.38
CA ILE A 2 -2.40 21.26 10.00
C ILE A 2 -1.89 19.82 10.06
N ASP A 3 -2.45 18.94 9.20
CA ASP A 3 -1.97 17.58 9.02
C ASP A 3 -0.99 17.54 7.84
N TRP A 4 0.28 17.25 8.14
CA TRP A 4 1.33 17.19 7.14
C TRP A 4 1.10 16.08 6.09
N GLY A 5 0.46 14.97 6.48
CA GLY A 5 0.12 13.89 5.55
C GLY A 5 -0.84 14.36 4.46
N VAL A 6 -1.84 15.18 4.82
CA VAL A 6 -2.78 15.77 3.85
C VAL A 6 -2.06 16.74 2.90
N ILE A 7 -1.12 17.55 3.41
CA ILE A 7 -0.32 18.46 2.58
C ILE A 7 0.55 17.67 1.60
N PHE A 8 1.21 16.61 2.06
CA PHE A 8 2.02 15.75 1.19
C PHE A 8 1.17 15.09 0.12
N LEU A 9 -0.02 14.59 0.47
CA LEU A 9 -0.95 14.00 -0.48
C LEU A 9 -1.37 15.01 -1.55
N GLU A 10 -1.77 16.21 -1.15
CA GLU A 10 -2.16 17.27 -2.08
C GLU A 10 -1.01 17.65 -3.03
N ASN A 11 0.20 17.84 -2.50
CA ASN A 11 1.36 18.16 -3.31
C ASN A 11 1.72 17.03 -4.29
N ALA A 12 1.65 15.77 -3.86
CA ALA A 12 1.88 14.62 -4.73
C ALA A 12 0.91 14.62 -5.93
N VAL A 13 -0.38 14.86 -5.69
CA VAL A 13 -1.38 14.93 -6.76
C VAL A 13 -1.17 16.13 -7.69
N ARG A 14 -0.75 17.30 -7.14
CA ARG A 14 -0.54 18.52 -7.92
C ARG A 14 0.62 18.41 -8.91
N VAL A 15 1.72 17.74 -8.52
CA VAL A 15 2.91 17.60 -9.38
C VAL A 15 2.75 16.52 -10.46
N LEU A 16 1.75 15.63 -10.34
CA LEU A 16 1.50 14.60 -11.34
C LEU A 16 0.88 15.18 -12.62
N LYS A 17 1.46 14.78 -13.76
CA LYS A 17 0.84 14.95 -15.09
C LYS A 17 -0.24 13.88 -15.33
N GLU A 18 -0.99 14.01 -16.41
CA GLU A 18 -1.92 12.96 -16.87
C GLU A 18 -1.21 11.62 -17.03
N ASN A 19 -1.86 10.55 -16.57
CA ASN A 19 -1.34 9.19 -16.47
C ASN A 19 -0.12 9.05 -15.55
N GLY A 20 0.22 10.09 -14.77
CA GLY A 20 1.22 10.01 -13.71
C GLY A 20 0.74 9.09 -12.59
N ARG A 21 1.63 8.21 -12.13
CA ARG A 21 1.36 7.24 -11.05
C ARG A 21 1.86 7.77 -9.72
N MET A 22 1.18 7.40 -8.65
CA MET A 22 1.55 7.71 -7.29
C MET A 22 1.50 6.43 -6.44
N ALA A 23 2.53 6.24 -5.60
CA ALA A 23 2.48 5.38 -4.43
C ALA A 23 2.90 6.23 -3.23
N ILE A 24 2.04 6.38 -2.24
CA ILE A 24 2.29 7.21 -1.07
C ILE A 24 1.98 6.43 0.20
N VAL A 25 2.92 6.50 1.16
CA VAL A 25 2.76 5.90 2.48
C VAL A 25 2.32 7.00 3.45
N LEU A 26 1.18 6.81 4.07
CA LEU A 26 0.57 7.76 5.00
C LEU A 26 0.12 7.03 6.27
N SER A 27 -0.15 7.79 7.34
CA SER A 27 -0.83 7.23 8.50
C SER A 27 -2.22 6.73 8.11
N ASN A 28 -2.62 5.57 8.60
CA ASN A 28 -3.97 5.00 8.40
C ASN A 28 -5.08 5.99 8.81
N SER A 29 -4.80 6.94 9.69
CA SER A 29 -5.75 8.00 10.07
C SER A 29 -6.32 8.77 8.86
N ILE A 30 -5.51 8.95 7.79
CA ILE A 30 -5.98 9.64 6.58
C ILE A 30 -7.04 8.81 5.84
N ALA A 31 -6.88 7.48 5.85
CA ALA A 31 -7.84 6.57 5.23
C ALA A 31 -9.11 6.36 6.08
N SER A 32 -9.02 6.44 7.43
CA SER A 32 -10.05 5.91 8.33
C SER A 32 -10.85 6.95 9.11
N ILE A 33 -10.26 8.10 9.55
CA ILE A 33 -10.96 9.03 10.46
C ILE A 33 -11.77 10.10 9.72
N ASP A 34 -12.85 10.56 10.35
CA ASP A 34 -13.75 11.56 9.77
C ASP A 34 -13.10 12.92 9.53
N ALA A 35 -12.13 13.31 10.36
CA ALA A 35 -11.41 14.56 10.20
C ALA A 35 -10.75 14.74 8.81
N HIS A 36 -10.45 13.64 8.13
CA HIS A 36 -9.84 13.63 6.79
C HIS A 36 -10.82 13.29 5.66
N LYS A 37 -12.12 13.26 5.92
CA LYS A 37 -13.16 12.94 4.92
C LYS A 37 -13.06 13.82 3.68
N GLU A 38 -12.89 15.13 3.84
CA GLU A 38 -12.78 16.05 2.71
C GLU A 38 -11.51 15.83 1.89
N ALA A 39 -10.39 15.47 2.53
CA ALA A 39 -9.15 15.12 1.83
C ALA A 39 -9.33 13.84 0.99
N ARG A 40 -10.01 12.82 1.53
CA ARG A 40 -10.34 11.58 0.78
C ARG A 40 -11.27 11.87 -0.39
N LYS A 41 -12.32 12.66 -0.17
CA LYS A 41 -13.24 13.06 -1.24
C LYS A 41 -12.49 13.78 -2.37
N TRP A 42 -11.68 14.78 -2.02
CA TRP A 42 -10.86 15.51 -2.97
C TRP A 42 -9.90 14.58 -3.73
N LEU A 43 -9.27 13.62 -3.05
CA LEU A 43 -8.40 12.63 -3.68
C LEU A 43 -9.17 11.80 -4.75
N CYS A 44 -10.34 11.29 -4.40
CA CYS A 44 -11.19 10.51 -5.32
C CYS A 44 -11.72 11.34 -6.51
N GLU A 45 -11.90 12.65 -6.33
CA GLU A 45 -12.33 13.57 -7.41
C GLU A 45 -11.19 13.94 -8.38
N ASN A 46 -9.93 13.68 -8.02
CA ASN A 46 -8.76 14.05 -8.80
C ASN A 46 -7.92 12.85 -9.27
N MET A 47 -8.08 11.71 -8.66
CA MET A 47 -7.27 10.51 -8.90
C MET A 47 -8.14 9.25 -9.02
N ARG A 48 -7.72 8.33 -9.85
CA ARG A 48 -8.23 6.95 -9.83
C ARG A 48 -7.42 6.19 -8.77
N ILE A 49 -8.08 5.81 -7.67
CA ILE A 49 -7.46 4.98 -6.62
C ILE A 49 -7.35 3.56 -7.14
N VAL A 50 -6.14 3.02 -7.15
CA VAL A 50 -5.83 1.68 -7.71
C VAL A 50 -5.81 0.64 -6.62
N ALA A 51 -5.03 0.90 -5.56
CA ALA A 51 -4.94 -0.02 -4.44
C ALA A 51 -4.77 0.73 -3.12
N ILE A 52 -5.27 0.11 -2.05
CA ILE A 52 -5.06 0.50 -0.66
C ILE A 52 -4.48 -0.71 0.05
N VAL A 53 -3.27 -0.57 0.59
CA VAL A 53 -2.58 -1.63 1.31
C VAL A 53 -2.27 -1.16 2.71
N ASP A 54 -2.91 -1.76 3.69
CA ASP A 54 -2.66 -1.49 5.10
C ASP A 54 -1.48 -2.31 5.61
N LEU A 55 -0.60 -1.66 6.34
CA LEU A 55 0.60 -2.27 6.92
C LEU A 55 0.44 -2.40 8.45
N PRO A 56 1.13 -3.37 9.07
CA PRO A 56 1.03 -3.58 10.51
C PRO A 56 1.60 -2.39 11.29
N PRO A 57 1.14 -2.18 12.55
CA PRO A 57 1.72 -1.18 13.43
C PRO A 57 3.20 -1.48 13.70
N ASN A 58 3.95 -0.44 14.00
CA ASN A 58 5.39 -0.54 14.33
C ASN A 58 6.30 -1.04 13.19
N ILE A 59 5.84 -1.01 11.94
CA ILE A 59 6.69 -1.32 10.79
C ILE A 59 7.92 -0.39 10.72
N PHE A 60 7.78 0.83 11.22
CA PHE A 60 8.90 1.76 11.42
C PHE A 60 9.32 1.75 12.88
N ALA A 61 10.62 1.56 13.15
CA ALA A 61 11.13 1.42 14.51
C ALA A 61 10.78 2.60 15.44
N GLU A 62 10.74 3.82 14.90
CA GLU A 62 10.52 5.04 15.69
C GLU A 62 9.05 5.50 15.71
N ALA A 63 8.19 5.00 14.83
CA ALA A 63 6.81 5.44 14.71
C ALA A 63 5.83 4.32 15.10
N GLY A 64 5.09 4.53 16.19
CA GLY A 64 4.03 3.62 16.64
C GLY A 64 2.71 3.82 15.89
N VAL A 65 2.76 4.03 14.58
CA VAL A 65 1.58 4.24 13.72
C VAL A 65 1.38 3.07 12.77
N SER A 66 0.14 2.79 12.43
CA SER A 66 -0.20 1.87 11.35
C SER A 66 -0.22 2.66 10.04
N PRO A 67 0.68 2.40 9.10
CA PRO A 67 0.68 3.08 7.82
C PRO A 67 -0.21 2.40 6.80
N THR A 68 -0.71 3.20 5.85
CA THR A 68 -1.43 2.72 4.66
C THR A 68 -0.69 3.18 3.42
N ILE A 69 -0.52 2.31 2.45
CA ILE A 69 -0.01 2.66 1.12
C ILE A 69 -1.19 2.89 0.19
N ILE A 70 -1.24 4.05 -0.44
CA ILE A 70 -2.24 4.38 -1.46
C ILE A 70 -1.55 4.40 -2.82
N PHE A 71 -2.02 3.55 -3.73
CA PHE A 71 -1.63 3.55 -5.13
C PHE A 71 -2.72 4.22 -5.95
N ALA A 72 -2.34 5.16 -6.79
CA ALA A 72 -3.27 5.90 -7.64
C ALA A 72 -2.60 6.37 -8.93
N TYR A 73 -3.40 6.72 -9.93
CA TYR A 73 -2.93 7.47 -11.09
C TYR A 73 -3.88 8.63 -11.39
N LYS A 74 -3.38 9.61 -12.13
CA LYS A 74 -4.13 10.81 -12.51
C LYS A 74 -4.71 10.64 -13.93
N PRO A 75 -5.96 10.17 -14.09
CA PRO A 75 -6.58 10.03 -15.40
C PRO A 75 -6.94 11.39 -15.99
N LYS A 76 -7.33 11.41 -17.26
CA LYS A 76 -8.04 12.57 -17.83
C LYS A 76 -9.37 12.77 -17.11
N LYS A 77 -9.83 14.03 -17.01
CA LYS A 77 -11.06 14.35 -16.26
C LYS A 77 -12.28 13.58 -16.75
N ASP A 78 -12.44 13.44 -18.08
CA ASP A 78 -13.58 12.70 -18.65
C ASP A 78 -13.48 11.20 -18.40
N GLU A 79 -12.26 10.64 -18.35
CA GLU A 79 -12.02 9.24 -18.00
C GLU A 79 -12.36 8.99 -16.52
N LEU A 80 -11.88 9.85 -15.61
CA LEU A 80 -12.18 9.73 -14.19
C LEU A 80 -13.69 9.78 -13.91
N LYS A 81 -14.40 10.71 -14.57
CA LYS A 81 -15.85 10.83 -14.43
C LYS A 81 -16.55 9.53 -14.83
N LYS A 82 -16.21 8.95 -15.97
CA LYS A 82 -16.76 7.65 -16.42
C LYS A 82 -16.44 6.51 -15.46
N LEU A 83 -15.22 6.46 -14.92
CA LEU A 83 -14.82 5.46 -13.94
C LEU A 83 -15.65 5.56 -12.65
N ILE A 84 -15.89 6.78 -12.15
CA ILE A 84 -16.71 7.04 -10.96
C ILE A 84 -18.17 6.63 -11.23
N GLU A 85 -18.74 7.02 -12.38
CA GLU A 85 -20.10 6.65 -12.79
C GLU A 85 -20.29 5.13 -12.89
N ASN A 86 -19.25 4.40 -13.31
CA ASN A 86 -19.22 2.94 -13.41
C ASN A 86 -18.82 2.22 -12.12
N ASN A 87 -18.65 2.95 -11.00
CA ASN A 87 -18.25 2.37 -9.72
C ASN A 87 -16.99 1.49 -9.82
N TYR A 88 -15.89 2.06 -10.30
CA TYR A 88 -14.64 1.31 -10.46
C TYR A 88 -14.19 0.62 -9.16
N GLN A 89 -13.56 -0.53 -9.29
CA GLN A 89 -13.07 -1.31 -8.15
C GLN A 89 -11.70 -0.84 -7.68
N VAL A 90 -11.43 -1.00 -6.40
CA VAL A 90 -10.13 -0.74 -5.76
C VAL A 90 -9.61 -2.04 -5.17
N PHE A 91 -8.35 -2.37 -5.44
CA PHE A 91 -7.69 -3.48 -4.77
C PHE A 91 -7.43 -3.11 -3.30
N SER A 92 -7.81 -3.98 -2.37
CA SER A 92 -7.57 -3.74 -0.95
C SER A 92 -6.90 -4.96 -0.32
N ARG A 93 -5.85 -4.74 0.47
CA ARG A 93 -5.12 -5.79 1.19
C ARG A 93 -4.65 -5.28 2.56
N GLU A 94 -4.76 -6.12 3.58
CA GLU A 94 -4.09 -5.93 4.86
C GLU A 94 -2.86 -6.85 4.91
N ILE A 95 -1.68 -6.29 5.12
CA ILE A 95 -0.43 -7.02 5.32
C ILE A 95 -0.20 -7.18 6.81
N LYS A 96 -0.06 -8.42 7.27
CA LYS A 96 0.22 -8.76 8.66
C LYS A 96 1.68 -9.12 8.89
N LYS A 97 2.32 -9.70 7.88
CA LYS A 97 3.70 -10.18 7.94
C LYS A 97 4.57 -9.45 6.93
N VAL A 98 5.65 -8.87 7.42
CA VAL A 98 6.55 -8.01 6.62
C VAL A 98 7.99 -8.57 6.54
N GLY A 99 8.21 -9.79 7.02
CA GLY A 99 9.53 -10.43 7.01
C GLY A 99 10.46 -10.01 8.15
N TYR A 100 10.00 -9.16 9.07
CA TYR A 100 10.74 -8.77 10.27
C TYR A 100 9.83 -8.32 11.40
N GLU A 101 10.39 -8.30 12.62
CA GLU A 101 9.80 -7.67 13.80
C GLU A 101 10.74 -6.60 14.37
N VAL A 102 10.17 -5.56 14.96
CA VAL A 102 10.93 -4.54 15.69
C VAL A 102 11.05 -4.96 17.14
N LYS A 103 12.27 -5.25 17.60
CA LYS A 103 12.58 -5.59 18.99
C LYS A 103 13.45 -4.53 19.64
N THR A 104 13.34 -4.40 20.96
CA THR A 104 14.20 -3.50 21.75
C THR A 104 15.28 -4.33 22.44
N LYS A 105 16.54 -4.12 22.06
CA LYS A 105 17.72 -4.70 22.72
C LYS A 105 18.56 -3.56 23.30
N ASN A 106 18.85 -3.61 24.60
CA ASN A 106 19.64 -2.59 25.32
C ASN A 106 19.14 -1.14 25.08
N LYS A 107 17.81 -0.92 25.11
CA LYS A 107 17.12 0.36 24.83
C LYS A 107 17.25 0.86 23.38
N VAL A 108 17.84 0.08 22.48
CA VAL A 108 17.91 0.38 21.05
C VAL A 108 16.93 -0.50 20.30
N LYS A 109 16.14 0.10 19.43
CA LYS A 109 15.24 -0.65 18.55
C LYS A 109 16.04 -1.24 17.38
N CYS A 110 15.80 -2.50 17.09
CA CYS A 110 16.44 -3.23 15.99
C CYS A 110 15.40 -4.06 15.23
N PHE A 111 15.67 -4.31 13.95
CA PHE A 111 14.87 -5.19 13.11
C PHE A 111 15.41 -6.62 13.24
N GLU A 112 14.54 -7.57 13.58
CA GLU A 112 14.87 -8.99 13.63
C GLU A 112 14.12 -9.70 12.50
N THR A 113 14.88 -10.26 11.55
CA THR A 113 14.32 -10.97 10.40
C THR A 113 13.49 -12.16 10.83
N GLN A 114 12.30 -12.30 10.27
CA GLN A 114 11.39 -13.42 10.46
C GLN A 114 11.41 -14.33 9.23
N TYR A 115 11.54 -15.63 9.44
CA TYR A 115 11.58 -16.64 8.41
C TYR A 115 10.37 -17.56 8.52
N LYS A 116 9.90 -18.01 7.37
CA LYS A 116 8.83 -19.00 7.31
C LYS A 116 9.31 -20.34 7.82
N ILE A 117 8.53 -20.94 8.71
CA ILE A 117 8.84 -22.22 9.35
C ILE A 117 7.89 -23.27 8.80
N ASN A 118 8.44 -24.39 8.35
CA ASN A 118 7.66 -25.58 8.03
C ASN A 118 7.09 -26.15 9.34
N LEU A 119 5.77 -26.29 9.43
CA LEU A 119 5.07 -26.71 10.65
C LEU A 119 5.25 -28.19 10.99
N GLU A 120 5.71 -29.02 10.04
CA GLU A 120 5.94 -30.45 10.26
C GLU A 120 7.37 -30.73 10.72
N THR A 121 8.36 -30.05 10.12
CA THR A 121 9.78 -30.28 10.42
C THR A 121 10.35 -29.28 11.42
N PHE A 122 9.65 -28.15 11.69
CA PHE A 122 10.11 -27.02 12.50
C PHE A 122 11.40 -26.37 11.97
N GLU A 123 11.74 -26.62 10.72
CA GLU A 123 12.89 -26.01 10.04
C GLU A 123 12.44 -24.80 9.20
N LYS A 124 13.41 -23.93 8.88
CA LYS A 124 13.17 -22.80 7.98
C LYS A 124 12.90 -23.30 6.56
N GLU A 125 11.88 -22.79 5.92
CA GLU A 125 11.63 -23.05 4.49
C GLU A 125 12.76 -22.47 3.64
N ILE A 126 13.16 -23.22 2.60
CA ILE A 126 14.25 -22.84 1.69
C ILE A 126 13.71 -22.79 0.27
N ASN A 127 14.04 -21.73 -0.47
CA ASN A 127 13.74 -21.58 -1.88
C ASN A 127 14.58 -22.53 -2.73
N SER A 128 14.22 -22.69 -4.01
CA SER A 128 14.96 -23.52 -4.99
C SER A 128 16.41 -23.05 -5.22
N ASP A 129 16.73 -21.79 -4.95
CA ASP A 129 18.07 -21.22 -5.04
C ASP A 129 18.91 -21.36 -3.75
N GLY A 130 18.37 -22.01 -2.71
CA GLY A 130 19.00 -22.20 -1.42
C GLY A 130 18.84 -21.04 -0.43
N SER A 131 18.15 -19.94 -0.80
CA SER A 131 17.85 -18.83 0.11
C SER A 131 16.74 -19.22 1.08
N VAL A 132 16.78 -18.66 2.30
CA VAL A 132 15.73 -18.89 3.32
C VAL A 132 14.53 -18.01 3.01
N VAL A 133 13.33 -18.60 3.06
CA VAL A 133 12.07 -17.91 2.79
C VAL A 133 11.73 -16.93 3.93
N LEU A 134 11.49 -15.67 3.59
CA LEU A 134 11.02 -14.67 4.56
C LEU A 134 9.55 -14.91 4.89
N ASP A 135 9.17 -14.70 6.15
CA ASP A 135 7.76 -14.73 6.57
C ASP A 135 7.10 -13.38 6.27
N GLU A 136 6.71 -13.19 5.00
CA GLU A 136 6.15 -11.97 4.46
C GLU A 136 4.97 -12.24 3.52
N GLU A 137 4.12 -11.26 3.31
CA GLU A 137 2.92 -11.35 2.47
C GLU A 137 2.98 -10.46 1.22
N PHE A 138 4.09 -9.76 0.98
CA PHE A 138 4.22 -8.85 -0.17
C PHE A 138 4.26 -9.60 -1.51
N THR A 139 4.98 -10.72 -1.56
CA THR A 139 5.12 -11.54 -2.78
C THR A 139 3.76 -12.04 -3.26
N GLU A 140 2.95 -12.59 -2.35
CA GLU A 140 1.59 -13.04 -2.64
C GLU A 140 0.69 -11.85 -3.04
N THR A 141 0.76 -10.75 -2.28
CA THR A 141 -0.01 -9.53 -2.55
C THR A 141 0.27 -8.97 -3.95
N VAL A 142 1.53 -8.97 -4.39
CA VAL A 142 1.89 -8.53 -5.75
C VAL A 142 1.33 -9.47 -6.81
N SER A 143 1.34 -10.78 -6.56
CA SER A 143 0.72 -11.78 -7.46
C SER A 143 -0.78 -11.54 -7.60
N ASP A 144 -1.49 -11.41 -6.48
CA ASP A 144 -2.93 -11.15 -6.44
C ASP A 144 -3.29 -9.82 -7.10
N PHE A 145 -2.50 -8.77 -6.84
CA PHE A 145 -2.69 -7.47 -7.48
C PHE A 145 -2.54 -7.57 -9.01
N ARG A 146 -1.54 -8.29 -9.51
CA ARG A 146 -1.35 -8.49 -10.96
C ARG A 146 -2.52 -9.23 -11.59
N GLN A 147 -3.03 -10.28 -10.93
CA GLN A 147 -4.21 -11.02 -11.41
C GLN A 147 -5.44 -10.10 -11.43
N TRP A 148 -5.70 -9.37 -10.34
CA TRP A 148 -6.79 -8.41 -10.29
C TRP A 148 -6.66 -7.33 -11.36
N CYS A 149 -5.46 -6.79 -11.57
CA CYS A 149 -5.17 -5.75 -12.55
C CYS A 149 -5.51 -6.19 -13.99
N ASN A 150 -5.28 -7.46 -14.32
CA ASN A 150 -5.63 -8.04 -15.62
C ASN A 150 -7.15 -8.07 -15.91
N MET A 151 -7.99 -7.91 -14.89
CA MET A 151 -9.46 -7.86 -15.02
C MET A 151 -10.00 -6.43 -15.09
N GLN A 152 -9.13 -5.42 -15.00
CA GLN A 152 -9.51 -4.02 -14.97
C GLN A 152 -9.43 -3.36 -16.36
N GLU A 153 -9.63 -2.04 -16.39
CA GLU A 153 -9.56 -1.21 -17.59
C GLU A 153 -8.14 -1.19 -18.20
N ASP A 154 -8.05 -1.00 -19.52
CA ASP A 154 -6.78 -1.06 -20.26
C ASP A 154 -5.76 0.00 -19.83
N THR A 155 -6.21 1.19 -19.43
CA THR A 155 -5.32 2.24 -18.91
C THR A 155 -4.61 1.78 -17.67
N LEU A 156 -5.34 1.13 -16.74
CA LEU A 156 -4.76 0.60 -15.50
C LEU A 156 -3.73 -0.50 -15.80
N LYS A 157 -4.04 -1.45 -16.69
CA LYS A 157 -3.10 -2.50 -17.13
C LYS A 157 -1.81 -1.89 -17.68
N LYS A 158 -1.90 -0.94 -18.60
CA LYS A 158 -0.73 -0.28 -19.19
C LYS A 158 0.14 0.47 -18.18
N LEU A 159 -0.45 0.94 -17.09
CA LEU A 159 0.27 1.72 -16.09
C LEU A 159 0.88 0.86 -14.98
N PHE A 160 0.30 -0.30 -14.67
CA PHE A 160 0.67 -1.07 -13.46
C PHE A 160 1.13 -2.52 -13.74
N LEU A 161 1.00 -3.01 -14.96
CA LEU A 161 1.57 -4.28 -15.44
C LEU A 161 2.72 -4.05 -16.40
#